data_c93a54c6651df2692c74cf27bb25f5be
#
_entry.id   c93a54c6651df2692c74cf27bb25f5be
#
_cell.length_a   1.000
_cell.length_b   1.000
_cell.length_c   1.000
_cell.angle_alpha   90.00
_cell.angle_beta   90.00
_cell.angle_gamma   90.00
#
_symmetry.space_group_name_H-M   'P 1'
#
loop_
_entity.id
_entity.type
_entity.pdbx_description
1 polymer ?
#
loop_
_entity_poly.entity_id
_entity_poly.type
_entity_poly.pdbx_seq_one_letter_code
_entity_poly.pdbx_strand_id
1 'polypeptide(L)'
;AASSIMGFVRGAAALVGVGLSAQAILSSADAYTVLQNKLQNVSDSAKQVDEITNRLFETANRTRTPVQETAQAFTRFDMALKNLGKSQDDSLRLTETVNKMLVVSGATANEAGSALLQLSQAFNKGKLDGEEFRSVMELMPNAADAIAKSLGVTRGELLKLAPEGKITAQVMFDAFTAAAAGIDAKFGKTVPTLSQ
;
A
#
# COMPACT_ATOMS: atom_id res chain seq x y z
N ALA A 1 -15.55 9.99 -18.09
CA ALA A 1 -14.10 9.82 -18.30
C ALA A 1 -13.34 11.16 -18.22
N ALA A 2 -13.65 12.19 -19.03
CA ALA A 2 -12.92 13.45 -19.04
C ALA A 2 -12.99 14.22 -17.70
N SER A 3 -14.11 14.20 -17.00
CA SER A 3 -14.27 14.85 -15.69
C SER A 3 -13.46 14.19 -14.60
N SER A 4 -13.30 12.87 -14.63
CA SER A 4 -12.52 12.10 -13.65
C SER A 4 -11.01 12.31 -13.84
N ILE A 5 -10.55 12.36 -15.10
CA ILE A 5 -9.15 12.71 -15.43
C ILE A 5 -8.83 14.15 -14.99
N MET A 6 -9.75 15.09 -15.21
CA MET A 6 -9.55 16.47 -14.80
C MET A 6 -9.54 16.63 -13.27
N GLY A 7 -10.33 15.84 -12.54
CA GLY A 7 -10.28 15.76 -11.08
C GLY A 7 -8.95 15.22 -10.58
N PHE A 8 -8.43 14.15 -11.20
CA PHE A 8 -7.13 13.57 -10.92
C PHE A 8 -5.99 14.58 -11.15
N VAL A 9 -5.99 15.25 -12.31
CA VAL A 9 -4.98 16.26 -12.67
C VAL A 9 -5.01 17.45 -11.72
N ARG A 10 -6.20 17.93 -11.32
CA ARG A 10 -6.34 19.02 -10.34
C ARG A 10 -5.86 18.63 -8.94
N GLY A 11 -6.14 17.40 -8.51
CA GLY A 11 -5.64 16.89 -7.24
C GLY A 11 -4.11 16.75 -7.21
N ALA A 12 -3.51 16.23 -8.27
CA ALA A 12 -2.05 16.18 -8.43
C ALA A 12 -1.41 17.58 -8.49
N ALA A 13 -2.07 18.54 -9.15
CA ALA A 13 -1.61 19.94 -9.24
C ALA A 13 -1.64 20.69 -7.91
N ALA A 14 -2.65 20.42 -7.08
CA ALA A 14 -2.79 21.06 -5.78
C ALA A 14 -1.67 20.66 -4.80
N LEU A 15 -1.09 19.47 -4.98
CA LEU A 15 0.01 18.97 -4.14
C LEU A 15 1.38 19.55 -4.51
N VAL A 16 1.56 20.01 -5.75
CA VAL A 16 2.91 20.40 -6.24
C VAL A 16 3.13 21.93 -6.26
N GLY A 17 2.08 22.75 -6.14
CA GLY A 17 2.21 24.22 -6.10
C GLY A 17 2.91 24.84 -7.33
N VAL A 18 3.10 24.06 -8.42
CA VAL A 18 3.84 24.44 -9.63
C VAL A 18 2.89 24.46 -10.83
N GLY A 19 2.99 25.47 -11.67
CA GLY A 19 2.25 25.52 -12.94
C GLY A 19 2.51 24.24 -13.76
N LEU A 20 1.46 23.44 -13.96
CA LEU A 20 1.57 22.17 -14.68
C LEU A 20 2.02 22.41 -16.12
N SER A 21 3.15 21.83 -16.50
CA SER A 21 3.53 21.72 -17.91
C SER A 21 2.58 20.74 -18.62
N ALA A 22 2.35 20.94 -19.93
CA ALA A 22 1.58 20.01 -20.74
C ALA A 22 2.07 18.55 -20.60
N GLN A 23 3.35 18.36 -20.38
CA GLN A 23 3.99 17.06 -20.20
C GLN A 23 3.64 16.41 -18.84
N ALA A 24 3.51 17.19 -17.77
CA ALA A 24 3.05 16.69 -16.48
C ALA A 24 1.58 16.27 -16.52
N ILE A 25 0.75 16.98 -17.29
CA ILE A 25 -0.66 16.63 -17.49
C ILE A 25 -0.78 15.33 -18.28
N LEU A 26 -0.01 15.16 -19.36
CA LEU A 26 0.00 13.94 -20.17
C LEU A 26 0.47 12.73 -19.37
N SER A 27 1.57 12.85 -18.64
CA SER A 27 2.10 11.76 -17.79
C SER A 27 1.12 11.36 -16.69
N SER A 28 0.36 12.31 -16.13
CA SER A 28 -0.68 12.01 -15.13
C SER A 28 -1.89 11.31 -15.76
N ALA A 29 -2.29 11.68 -16.99
CA ALA A 29 -3.37 11.02 -17.71
C ALA A 29 -2.99 9.59 -18.12
N ASP A 30 -1.76 9.37 -18.57
CA ASP A 30 -1.24 8.04 -18.89
C ASP A 30 -1.18 7.16 -17.64
N ALA A 31 -0.67 7.69 -16.52
CA ALA A 31 -0.65 6.98 -15.24
C ALA A 31 -2.06 6.59 -14.76
N TYR A 32 -3.05 7.47 -14.93
CA TYR A 32 -4.46 7.19 -14.64
C TYR A 32 -5.02 6.07 -15.52
N THR A 33 -4.75 6.12 -16.82
CA THR A 33 -5.21 5.10 -17.78
C THR A 33 -4.57 3.73 -17.48
N VAL A 34 -3.28 3.70 -17.20
CA VAL A 34 -2.57 2.46 -16.81
C VAL A 34 -3.13 1.90 -15.51
N LEU A 35 -3.47 2.77 -14.54
CA LEU A 35 -4.10 2.37 -13.29
C LEU A 35 -5.47 1.74 -13.55
N GLN A 36 -6.34 2.41 -14.32
CA GLN A 36 -7.66 1.86 -14.66
C GLN A 36 -7.56 0.50 -15.36
N ASN A 37 -6.66 0.34 -16.32
CA ASN A 37 -6.43 -0.93 -17.01
C ASN A 37 -6.00 -2.05 -16.04
N LYS A 38 -5.16 -1.74 -15.04
CA LYS A 38 -4.77 -2.71 -14.00
C LYS A 38 -5.95 -3.08 -13.09
N LEU A 39 -6.77 -2.10 -12.73
CA LEU A 39 -7.93 -2.32 -11.86
C LEU A 39 -9.07 -3.08 -12.55
N GLN A 40 -9.16 -3.05 -13.89
CA GLN A 40 -10.11 -3.89 -14.64
C GLN A 40 -9.93 -5.39 -14.35
N ASN A 41 -8.70 -5.83 -14.06
CA ASN A 41 -8.42 -7.25 -13.77
C ASN A 41 -8.92 -7.69 -12.37
N VAL A 42 -9.24 -6.75 -11.49
CA VAL A 42 -9.70 -7.01 -10.11
C VAL A 42 -11.09 -6.46 -9.82
N SER A 43 -11.78 -5.96 -10.84
CA SER A 43 -13.10 -5.31 -10.76
C SER A 43 -14.10 -5.97 -11.69
N ASP A 44 -15.35 -6.02 -11.26
CA ASP A 44 -16.43 -6.67 -11.99
C ASP A 44 -17.17 -5.72 -12.96
N SER A 45 -16.91 -4.41 -12.87
CA SER A 45 -17.55 -3.38 -13.71
C SER A 45 -16.72 -2.11 -13.81
N ALA A 46 -16.94 -1.33 -14.89
CA ALA A 46 -16.32 -0.01 -15.06
C ALA A 46 -16.65 0.95 -13.92
N LYS A 47 -17.86 0.89 -13.35
CA LYS A 47 -18.24 1.71 -12.19
C LYS A 47 -17.39 1.38 -10.98
N GLN A 48 -17.13 0.10 -10.72
CA GLN A 48 -16.28 -0.35 -9.64
C GLN A 48 -14.82 0.08 -9.84
N VAL A 49 -14.32 0.05 -11.08
CA VAL A 49 -12.99 0.59 -11.41
C VAL A 49 -12.88 2.06 -11.04
N ASP A 50 -13.88 2.88 -11.38
CA ASP A 50 -13.89 4.30 -11.04
C ASP A 50 -13.93 4.53 -9.51
N GLU A 51 -14.76 3.78 -8.80
CA GLU A 51 -14.87 3.86 -7.33
C GLU A 51 -13.55 3.49 -6.64
N ILE A 52 -12.92 2.38 -7.07
CA ILE A 52 -11.63 1.94 -6.52
C ILE A 52 -10.53 2.94 -6.86
N THR A 53 -10.49 3.44 -8.09
CA THR A 53 -9.53 4.45 -8.52
C THR A 53 -9.59 5.68 -7.61
N ASN A 54 -10.78 6.20 -7.36
CA ASN A 54 -10.97 7.35 -6.48
C ASN A 54 -10.53 7.06 -5.04
N ARG A 55 -10.92 5.91 -4.49
CA ARG A 55 -10.52 5.50 -3.13
C ARG A 55 -9.01 5.32 -2.98
N LEU A 56 -8.34 4.76 -3.98
CA LEU A 56 -6.88 4.62 -3.97
C LEU A 56 -6.18 5.97 -4.06
N PHE A 57 -6.70 6.88 -4.88
CA PHE A 57 -6.18 8.23 -4.97
C PHE A 57 -6.33 8.98 -3.64
N GLU A 58 -7.51 8.93 -3.01
CA GLU A 58 -7.74 9.50 -1.68
C GLU A 58 -6.82 8.86 -0.63
N THR A 59 -6.65 7.53 -0.68
CA THR A 59 -5.76 6.82 0.24
C THR A 59 -4.32 7.27 0.07
N ALA A 60 -3.81 7.31 -1.15
CA ALA A 60 -2.44 7.75 -1.45
C ALA A 60 -2.20 9.19 -0.97
N ASN A 61 -3.13 10.11 -1.26
CA ASN A 61 -3.05 11.49 -0.80
C ASN A 61 -3.08 11.59 0.73
N ARG A 62 -4.01 10.90 1.38
CA ARG A 62 -4.16 10.91 2.84
C ARG A 62 -2.93 10.31 3.53
N THR A 63 -2.34 9.27 2.94
CA THR A 63 -1.16 8.59 3.49
C THR A 63 0.16 9.16 2.98
N ARG A 64 0.13 10.18 2.09
CA ARG A 64 1.34 10.80 1.53
C ARG A 64 2.26 9.80 0.83
N THR A 65 1.67 8.85 0.12
CA THR A 65 2.40 7.80 -0.61
C THR A 65 2.15 7.94 -2.11
N PRO A 66 3.08 7.49 -2.97
CA PRO A 66 2.87 7.58 -4.40
C PRO A 66 1.64 6.77 -4.84
N VAL A 67 0.78 7.37 -5.67
CA VAL A 67 -0.49 6.77 -6.12
C VAL A 67 -0.26 5.48 -6.91
N GLN A 68 0.74 5.46 -7.78
CA GLN A 68 1.01 4.34 -8.66
C GLN A 68 1.45 3.10 -7.89
N GLU A 69 2.33 3.26 -6.91
CA GLU A 69 2.82 2.19 -6.03
C GLU A 69 1.71 1.71 -5.09
N THR A 70 0.92 2.63 -4.54
CA THR A 70 -0.26 2.31 -3.73
C THR A 70 -1.25 1.45 -4.51
N ALA A 71 -1.54 1.79 -5.75
CA ALA A 71 -2.46 1.05 -6.60
C ALA A 71 -1.90 -0.31 -7.03
N GLN A 72 -0.60 -0.40 -7.30
CA GLN A 72 0.05 -1.69 -7.59
C GLN A 72 0.01 -2.62 -6.37
N ALA A 73 0.28 -2.08 -5.19
CA ALA A 73 0.20 -2.85 -3.95
C ALA A 73 -1.23 -3.34 -3.69
N PHE A 74 -2.23 -2.45 -3.84
CA PHE A 74 -3.64 -2.82 -3.73
C PHE A 74 -4.00 -3.98 -4.65
N THR A 75 -3.67 -3.90 -5.95
CA THR A 75 -4.00 -4.95 -6.93
C THR A 75 -3.45 -6.31 -6.50
N ARG A 76 -2.21 -6.35 -6.01
CA ARG A 76 -1.57 -7.58 -5.54
C ARG A 76 -2.16 -8.08 -4.22
N PHE A 77 -2.43 -7.17 -3.28
CA PHE A 77 -3.10 -7.53 -2.03
C PHE A 77 -4.50 -8.09 -2.31
N ASP A 78 -5.27 -7.46 -3.20
CA ASP A 78 -6.62 -7.90 -3.54
C ASP A 78 -6.62 -9.32 -4.15
N MET A 79 -5.71 -9.59 -5.08
CA MET A 79 -5.54 -10.94 -5.65
C MET A 79 -5.19 -11.98 -4.57
N ALA A 80 -4.26 -11.65 -3.67
CA ALA A 80 -3.85 -12.56 -2.61
C ALA A 80 -4.97 -12.76 -1.57
N LEU A 81 -5.65 -11.67 -1.17
CA LEU A 81 -6.70 -11.69 -0.17
C LEU A 81 -7.98 -12.36 -0.65
N LYS A 82 -8.31 -12.30 -1.94
CA LYS A 82 -9.39 -13.09 -2.55
C LYS A 82 -9.19 -14.58 -2.31
N ASN A 83 -7.96 -15.09 -2.42
CA ASN A 83 -7.63 -16.48 -2.13
C ASN A 83 -7.82 -16.84 -0.63
N LEU A 84 -7.82 -15.86 0.25
CA LEU A 84 -8.10 -16.00 1.68
C LEU A 84 -9.58 -15.73 2.03
N GLY A 85 -10.45 -15.55 1.03
CA GLY A 85 -11.86 -15.25 1.23
C GLY A 85 -12.15 -13.86 1.81
N LYS A 86 -11.21 -12.91 1.66
CA LYS A 86 -11.36 -11.52 2.12
C LYS A 86 -12.03 -10.67 1.06
N SER A 87 -12.66 -9.58 1.50
CA SER A 87 -13.33 -8.61 0.64
C SER A 87 -12.34 -7.61 0.02
N GLN A 88 -12.76 -6.93 -1.04
CA GLN A 88 -12.03 -5.83 -1.63
C GLN A 88 -11.89 -4.64 -0.68
N ASP A 89 -12.83 -4.43 0.22
CA ASP A 89 -12.73 -3.46 1.30
C ASP A 89 -11.61 -3.80 2.28
N ASP A 90 -11.40 -5.08 2.57
CA ASP A 90 -10.26 -5.53 3.38
C ASP A 90 -8.94 -5.25 2.68
N SER A 91 -8.90 -5.41 1.36
CA SER A 91 -7.73 -5.08 0.53
C SER A 91 -7.40 -3.59 0.55
N LEU A 92 -8.41 -2.72 0.48
CA LEU A 92 -8.26 -1.27 0.59
C LEU A 92 -7.76 -0.84 1.98
N ARG A 93 -8.35 -1.40 3.05
CA ARG A 93 -7.93 -1.14 4.44
C ARG A 93 -6.50 -1.61 4.69
N LEU A 94 -6.15 -2.79 4.19
CA LEU A 94 -4.78 -3.30 4.27
C LEU A 94 -3.80 -2.35 3.59
N THR A 95 -4.12 -1.91 2.36
CA THR A 95 -3.29 -0.97 1.59
C THR A 95 -3.08 0.33 2.36
N GLU A 96 -4.13 0.91 2.93
CA GLU A 96 -4.04 2.12 3.74
C GLU A 96 -3.18 1.91 4.99
N THR A 97 -3.37 0.81 5.70
CA THR A 97 -2.60 0.49 6.91
C THR A 97 -1.12 0.32 6.60
N VAL A 98 -0.79 -0.39 5.51
CA VAL A 98 0.60 -0.58 5.08
C VAL A 98 1.25 0.75 4.67
N ASN A 99 0.55 1.60 3.92
CA ASN A 99 1.03 2.94 3.57
C ASN A 99 1.34 3.77 4.83
N LYS A 100 0.44 3.77 5.82
CA LYS A 100 0.66 4.45 7.09
C LYS A 100 1.84 3.87 7.88
N MET A 101 2.01 2.55 7.87
CA MET A 101 3.17 1.90 8.48
C MET A 101 4.49 2.40 7.89
N LEU A 102 4.57 2.57 6.57
CA LEU A 102 5.73 3.10 5.87
C LEU A 102 6.04 4.54 6.29
N VAL A 103 5.02 5.41 6.29
CA VAL A 103 5.20 6.81 6.73
C VAL A 103 5.62 6.90 8.19
N VAL A 104 5.00 6.12 9.07
CA VAL A 104 5.36 6.05 10.50
C VAL A 104 6.78 5.50 10.70
N SER A 105 7.27 4.66 9.79
CA SER A 105 8.65 4.15 9.79
C SER A 105 9.66 5.17 9.25
N GLY A 106 9.22 6.29 8.71
CA GLY A 106 10.08 7.33 8.14
C GLY A 106 10.62 7.00 6.75
N ALA A 107 9.99 6.07 6.03
CA ALA A 107 10.40 5.68 4.68
C ALA A 107 10.29 6.86 3.70
N THR A 108 11.30 7.04 2.88
CA THR A 108 11.26 7.93 1.72
C THR A 108 10.30 7.37 0.64
N ALA A 109 9.91 8.18 -0.34
CA ALA A 109 9.01 7.72 -1.41
C ALA A 109 9.57 6.50 -2.17
N ASN A 110 10.88 6.47 -2.43
CA ASN A 110 11.54 5.34 -3.11
C ASN A 110 11.56 4.08 -2.23
N GLU A 111 11.87 4.22 -0.96
CA GLU A 111 11.84 3.10 0.01
C GLU A 111 10.43 2.58 0.19
N ALA A 112 9.43 3.46 0.25
CA ALA A 112 8.03 3.07 0.33
C ALA A 112 7.59 2.26 -0.89
N GLY A 113 7.96 2.68 -2.10
CA GLY A 113 7.68 1.93 -3.33
C GLY A 113 8.31 0.54 -3.31
N SER A 114 9.58 0.44 -2.92
CA SER A 114 10.31 -0.83 -2.81
C SER A 114 9.68 -1.75 -1.76
N ALA A 115 9.37 -1.23 -0.57
CA ALA A 115 8.78 -2.00 0.50
C ALA A 115 7.36 -2.49 0.17
N LEU A 116 6.54 -1.65 -0.48
CA LEU A 116 5.22 -2.03 -0.99
C LEU A 116 5.32 -3.16 -2.01
N LEU A 117 6.28 -3.07 -2.93
CA LEU A 117 6.55 -4.12 -3.90
C LEU A 117 6.88 -5.45 -3.21
N GLN A 118 7.86 -5.46 -2.32
CA GLN A 118 8.32 -6.66 -1.62
C GLN A 118 7.20 -7.27 -0.76
N LEU A 119 6.49 -6.45 0.03
CA LEU A 119 5.39 -6.94 0.85
C LEU A 119 4.25 -7.52 0.01
N SER A 120 3.90 -6.88 -1.11
CA SER A 120 2.86 -7.39 -2.01
C SER A 120 3.26 -8.70 -2.70
N GLN A 121 4.56 -8.90 -2.96
CA GLN A 121 5.10 -10.18 -3.45
C GLN A 121 4.96 -11.27 -2.38
N ALA A 122 5.27 -10.96 -1.12
CA ALA A 122 5.08 -11.90 -0.02
C ALA A 122 3.61 -12.34 0.14
N PHE A 123 2.66 -11.42 0.01
CA PHE A 123 1.24 -11.74 0.01
C PHE A 123 0.84 -12.68 -1.14
N ASN A 124 1.30 -12.40 -2.37
CA ASN A 124 1.03 -13.26 -3.52
C ASN A 124 1.69 -14.64 -3.41
N LYS A 125 2.89 -14.71 -2.85
CA LYS A 125 3.62 -15.95 -2.56
C LYS A 125 2.95 -16.75 -1.45
N GLY A 126 2.10 -16.11 -0.64
CA GLY A 126 1.40 -16.69 0.50
C GLY A 126 2.22 -16.72 1.78
N LYS A 127 3.45 -16.23 1.78
CA LYS A 127 4.34 -16.20 2.94
C LYS A 127 5.38 -15.09 2.83
N LEU A 128 5.86 -14.64 3.99
CA LEU A 128 6.94 -13.66 4.11
C LEU A 128 8.23 -14.39 4.50
N ASP A 129 9.14 -14.54 3.55
CA ASP A 129 10.46 -15.14 3.73
C ASP A 129 11.51 -14.46 2.83
N GLY A 130 12.77 -14.89 2.90
CA GLY A 130 13.85 -14.46 2.00
C GLY A 130 14.07 -12.93 1.96
N GLU A 131 14.10 -12.37 0.77
CA GLU A 131 14.35 -10.94 0.53
C GLU A 131 13.18 -10.07 1.01
N GLU A 132 11.94 -10.52 0.81
CA GLU A 132 10.74 -9.82 1.26
C GLU A 132 10.75 -9.63 2.79
N PHE A 133 11.16 -10.69 3.52
CA PHE A 133 11.29 -10.61 4.97
C PHE A 133 12.36 -9.60 5.41
N ARG A 134 13.54 -9.60 4.75
CA ARG A 134 14.60 -8.63 5.06
C ARG A 134 14.12 -7.20 4.84
N SER A 135 13.47 -6.94 3.70
CA SER A 135 12.92 -5.63 3.38
C SER A 135 11.91 -5.15 4.44
N VAL A 136 11.00 -6.01 4.89
CA VAL A 136 10.04 -5.67 5.95
C VAL A 136 10.75 -5.38 7.27
N MET A 137 11.74 -6.18 7.66
CA MET A 137 12.50 -5.96 8.91
C MET A 137 13.25 -4.63 8.89
N GLU A 138 13.78 -4.21 7.75
CA GLU A 138 14.59 -3.01 7.59
C GLU A 138 13.73 -1.76 7.39
N LEU A 139 12.81 -1.78 6.42
CA LEU A 139 12.07 -0.61 5.98
C LEU A 139 10.73 -0.41 6.71
N MET A 140 10.20 -1.47 7.31
CA MET A 140 8.89 -1.48 7.97
C MET A 140 8.93 -2.05 9.39
N PRO A 141 9.71 -1.47 10.31
CA PRO A 141 9.83 -1.99 11.67
C PRO A 141 8.48 -2.10 12.40
N ASN A 142 7.51 -1.21 12.10
CA ASN A 142 6.16 -1.30 12.67
C ASN A 142 5.38 -2.53 12.14
N ALA A 143 5.60 -2.94 10.90
CA ALA A 143 5.02 -4.17 10.35
C ALA A 143 5.65 -5.41 10.99
N ALA A 144 6.97 -5.43 11.16
CA ALA A 144 7.68 -6.49 11.87
C ALA A 144 7.19 -6.64 13.32
N ASP A 145 6.98 -5.52 14.03
CA ASP A 145 6.40 -5.52 15.38
C ASP A 145 4.98 -6.08 15.42
N ALA A 146 4.15 -5.69 14.44
CA ALA A 146 2.78 -6.19 14.34
C ALA A 146 2.76 -7.71 14.15
N ILE A 147 3.60 -8.24 13.26
CA ILE A 147 3.72 -9.70 13.02
C ILE A 147 4.25 -10.40 14.28
N ALA A 148 5.30 -9.90 14.90
CA ALA A 148 5.86 -10.47 16.12
C ALA A 148 4.82 -10.54 17.24
N LYS A 149 4.08 -9.44 17.45
CA LYS A 149 2.99 -9.37 18.43
C LYS A 149 1.87 -10.37 18.12
N SER A 150 1.46 -10.48 16.87
CA SER A 150 0.40 -11.41 16.44
C SER A 150 0.78 -12.88 16.69
N LEU A 151 2.06 -13.21 16.51
CA LEU A 151 2.58 -14.55 16.76
C LEU A 151 3.01 -14.81 18.22
N GLY A 152 2.98 -13.78 19.07
CA GLY A 152 3.42 -13.88 20.47
C GLY A 152 4.93 -14.11 20.62
N VAL A 153 5.74 -13.61 19.69
CA VAL A 153 7.20 -13.78 19.62
C VAL A 153 7.93 -12.45 19.59
N THR A 154 9.24 -12.48 19.75
CA THR A 154 10.12 -11.32 19.54
C THR A 154 10.47 -11.14 18.06
N ARG A 155 10.95 -9.94 17.67
CA ARG A 155 11.48 -9.75 16.31
C ARG A 155 12.63 -10.70 15.98
N GLY A 156 13.50 -11.01 16.95
CA GLY A 156 14.60 -11.94 16.76
C GLY A 156 14.14 -13.36 16.43
N GLU A 157 13.01 -13.78 17.00
CA GLU A 157 12.43 -15.09 16.72
C GLU A 157 11.77 -15.15 15.33
N LEU A 158 11.33 -14.01 14.76
CA LEU A 158 10.85 -13.99 13.38
C LEU A 158 11.92 -14.45 12.38
N LEU A 159 13.22 -14.23 12.66
CA LEU A 159 14.34 -14.73 11.84
C LEU A 159 14.35 -16.25 11.69
N LYS A 160 13.83 -16.96 12.69
CA LYS A 160 13.71 -18.42 12.67
C LYS A 160 12.42 -18.88 11.98
N LEU A 161 11.32 -18.14 12.20
CA LEU A 161 10.00 -18.47 11.68
C LEU A 161 9.85 -18.18 10.18
N ALA A 162 10.53 -17.17 9.67
CA ALA A 162 10.45 -16.78 8.25
C ALA A 162 10.92 -17.90 7.30
N PRO A 163 12.12 -18.53 7.47
CA PRO A 163 12.53 -19.64 6.63
C PRO A 163 11.61 -20.86 6.74
N GLU A 164 10.96 -21.04 7.89
CA GLU A 164 10.00 -22.14 8.12
C GLU A 164 8.64 -21.89 7.43
N GLY A 165 8.45 -20.73 6.81
CA GLY A 165 7.19 -20.34 6.17
C GLY A 165 6.03 -20.12 7.14
N LYS A 166 6.32 -19.85 8.42
CA LYS A 166 5.31 -19.63 9.46
C LYS A 166 4.66 -18.25 9.39
N ILE A 167 5.28 -17.29 8.71
CA ILE A 167 4.72 -15.94 8.50
C ILE A 167 3.90 -15.97 7.21
N THR A 168 2.69 -16.54 7.30
CA THR A 168 1.80 -16.70 6.14
C THR A 168 1.09 -15.38 5.79
N ALA A 169 0.48 -15.31 4.58
CA ALA A 169 -0.34 -14.17 4.17
C ALA A 169 -1.51 -13.91 5.14
N GLN A 170 -2.12 -14.98 5.70
CA GLN A 170 -3.16 -14.85 6.72
C GLN A 170 -2.60 -14.21 8.00
N VAL A 171 -1.43 -14.68 8.47
CA VAL A 171 -0.76 -14.10 9.65
C VAL A 171 -0.44 -12.61 9.45
N MET A 172 0.08 -12.24 8.28
CA MET A 172 0.34 -10.83 7.95
C MET A 172 -0.93 -10.00 7.95
N PHE A 173 -2.00 -10.49 7.31
CA PHE A 173 -3.28 -9.79 7.25
C PHE A 173 -3.87 -9.56 8.65
N ASP A 174 -3.91 -10.59 9.48
CA ASP A 174 -4.44 -10.50 10.84
C ASP A 174 -3.60 -9.57 11.71
N ALA A 175 -2.27 -9.65 11.61
CA ALA A 175 -1.34 -8.79 12.32
C ALA A 175 -1.53 -7.31 11.98
N PHE A 176 -1.64 -6.99 10.69
CA PHE A 176 -1.79 -5.61 10.24
C PHE A 176 -3.17 -5.05 10.55
N THR A 177 -4.21 -5.86 10.43
CA THR A 177 -5.57 -5.49 10.83
C THR A 177 -5.64 -5.18 12.33
N ALA A 178 -5.05 -6.01 13.17
CA ALA A 178 -4.98 -5.79 14.60
C ALA A 178 -4.15 -4.54 14.98
N ALA A 179 -3.12 -4.21 14.19
CA ALA A 179 -2.26 -3.06 14.43
C ALA A 179 -2.86 -1.73 13.94
N ALA A 180 -3.87 -1.75 13.06
CA ALA A 180 -4.37 -0.58 12.32
C ALA A 180 -4.68 0.62 13.22
N ALA A 181 -5.44 0.45 14.30
CA ALA A 181 -5.80 1.55 15.22
C ALA A 181 -4.55 2.19 15.88
N GLY A 182 -3.56 1.37 16.26
CA GLY A 182 -2.31 1.86 16.83
C GLY A 182 -1.45 2.61 15.80
N ILE A 183 -1.47 2.16 14.56
CA ILE A 183 -0.79 2.82 13.44
C ILE A 183 -1.48 4.14 13.10
N ASP A 184 -2.81 4.20 13.09
CA ASP A 184 -3.58 5.42 12.87
C ASP A 184 -3.22 6.49 13.91
N ALA A 185 -3.15 6.11 15.19
CA ALA A 185 -2.77 7.01 16.27
C ALA A 185 -1.32 7.53 16.13
N LYS A 186 -0.39 6.70 15.66
CA LYS A 186 0.99 7.11 15.38
C LYS A 186 1.06 8.01 14.15
N PHE A 187 0.39 7.63 13.07
CA PHE A 187 0.33 8.39 11.81
C PHE A 187 -0.22 9.81 12.02
N GLY A 188 -1.28 9.96 12.83
CA GLY A 188 -1.84 11.27 13.18
C GLY A 188 -0.86 12.22 13.88
N LYS A 189 0.26 11.72 14.41
CA LYS A 189 1.34 12.51 15.02
C LYS A 189 2.50 12.81 14.07
N THR A 190 2.51 12.24 12.86
CA THR A 190 3.57 12.46 11.89
C THR A 190 3.44 13.83 11.23
N VAL A 191 4.56 14.52 11.04
CA VAL A 191 4.63 15.77 10.29
C VAL A 191 5.06 15.45 8.86
N PRO A 192 4.40 16.03 7.82
CA PRO A 192 4.83 15.85 6.44
C PRO A 192 6.28 16.31 6.26
N THR A 193 7.08 15.53 5.54
CA THR A 193 8.40 15.97 5.07
C THR A 193 8.27 16.61 3.70
N LEU A 194 9.29 17.40 3.30
CA LEU A 194 9.30 18.05 1.96
C LEU A 194 9.38 17.03 0.80
N SER A 195 9.73 15.76 1.10
CA SER A 195 9.84 14.66 0.14
C SER A 195 8.61 13.73 0.13
N GLN A 196 7.62 14.00 0.93
CA GLN A 196 6.31 13.35 0.99
C GLN A 196 5.22 14.30 0.52
#